data_40190d950c48eba92050aaa8cf9507e4
#
_entry.id   40190d950c48eba92050aaa8cf9507e4
#
_cell.length_a   1.000
_cell.length_b   1.000
_cell.length_c   1.000
_cell.angle_alpha   90.00
_cell.angle_beta   90.00
_cell.angle_gamma   90.00
#
_symmetry.space_group_name_H-M   'P 1'
#
loop_
_entity.id
_entity.type
_entity.pdbx_description
1 polymer ?
#
loop_
_entity_poly.entity_id
_entity_poly.type
_entity_poly.pdbx_seq_one_letter_code
_entity_poly.pdbx_strand_id
1 'polypeptide(L)'
;AVQIATDAIDRLHTTAESHDRVMVVEVMGRHAGWIATHAGIAGGATAILIPEQPFDIEEVCNLLRKRHERGRYASIVVVAEGAEPKAGTMHSRDKVYDQFGHVRLGGVAETIANAIEHHTGFETRMVLLGHVQRGGTPTAYDRVLSTRYGVAAIDAVHLGAWGSMVSMRCNEIVHTPLRDTVGGTRTVDMHLYHEVAEVFFG
;
A
#
# COMPACT_ATOMS: atom_id res chain seq x y z
N ALA A 1 9.33 5.61 -1.42
CA ALA A 1 8.64 4.47 -0.78
C ALA A 1 8.03 3.52 -1.82
N VAL A 2 7.20 4.03 -2.75
CA VAL A 2 6.56 3.17 -3.78
C VAL A 2 7.60 2.39 -4.59
N GLN A 3 8.64 3.04 -5.10
CA GLN A 3 9.71 2.38 -5.86
C GLN A 3 10.37 1.26 -5.06
N ILE A 4 10.69 1.51 -3.79
CA ILE A 4 11.34 0.51 -2.92
C ILE A 4 10.42 -0.69 -2.69
N ALA A 5 9.12 -0.45 -2.50
CA ALA A 5 8.14 -1.52 -2.36
C ALA A 5 7.98 -2.31 -3.67
N THR A 6 7.95 -1.64 -4.83
CA THR A 6 7.92 -2.28 -6.15
C THR A 6 9.16 -3.15 -6.40
N ASP A 7 10.36 -2.60 -6.13
CA ASP A 7 11.62 -3.35 -6.29
C ASP A 7 11.68 -4.60 -5.38
N ALA A 8 11.07 -4.51 -4.19
CA ALA A 8 10.96 -5.67 -3.30
C ALA A 8 9.97 -6.71 -3.84
N ILE A 9 8.83 -6.28 -4.36
CA ILE A 9 7.82 -7.17 -4.98
C ILE A 9 8.41 -7.89 -6.19
N ASP A 10 9.14 -7.19 -7.06
CA ASP A 10 9.81 -7.78 -8.24
C ASP A 10 10.78 -8.90 -7.84
N ARG A 11 11.55 -8.70 -6.77
CA ARG A 11 12.45 -9.75 -6.25
C ARG A 11 11.69 -10.94 -5.67
N LEU A 12 10.52 -10.69 -5.08
CA LEU A 12 9.71 -11.74 -4.48
C LEU A 12 8.98 -12.59 -5.53
N HIS A 13 8.72 -12.08 -6.75
CA HIS A 13 8.19 -12.88 -7.83
C HIS A 13 9.07 -14.09 -8.16
N THR A 14 10.37 -13.88 -8.34
CA THR A 14 11.30 -14.98 -8.63
C THR A 14 11.39 -15.98 -7.47
N THR A 15 11.30 -15.49 -6.23
CA THR A 15 11.28 -16.34 -5.03
C THR A 15 9.97 -17.13 -4.93
N ALA A 16 8.84 -16.50 -5.22
CA ALA A 16 7.54 -17.16 -5.22
C ALA A 16 7.44 -18.24 -6.28
N GLU A 17 7.89 -17.94 -7.50
CA GLU A 17 7.88 -18.86 -8.65
C GLU A 17 8.78 -20.08 -8.44
N SER A 18 9.94 -19.92 -7.82
CA SER A 18 10.88 -21.04 -7.61
C SER A 18 10.36 -22.11 -6.64
N HIS A 19 9.32 -21.80 -5.87
CA HIS A 19 8.79 -22.68 -4.82
C HIS A 19 7.25 -22.80 -4.85
N ASP A 20 6.59 -22.27 -5.87
CA ASP A 20 5.13 -22.29 -6.00
C ASP A 20 4.37 -21.77 -4.76
N ARG A 21 4.87 -20.64 -4.20
CA ARG A 21 4.38 -20.09 -2.93
C ARG A 21 3.49 -18.87 -3.10
N VAL A 22 2.66 -18.65 -2.11
CA VAL A 22 2.00 -17.36 -1.90
C VAL A 22 2.90 -16.50 -1.00
N MET A 23 3.18 -15.27 -1.45
CA MET A 23 3.94 -14.27 -0.69
C MET A 23 3.02 -13.14 -0.24
N VAL A 24 2.88 -12.93 1.05
CA VAL A 24 2.15 -11.79 1.63
C VAL A 24 3.13 -10.69 1.99
N VAL A 25 3.06 -9.55 1.32
CA VAL A 25 4.00 -8.44 1.46
C VAL A 25 3.33 -7.29 2.21
N GLU A 26 3.76 -7.04 3.45
CA GLU A 26 3.27 -5.91 4.22
C GLU A 26 4.06 -4.66 3.90
N VAL A 27 3.33 -3.61 3.52
CA VAL A 27 3.86 -2.28 3.23
C VAL A 27 3.29 -1.24 4.20
N MET A 28 3.97 -0.11 4.33
CA MET A 28 3.48 1.01 5.13
C MET A 28 2.17 1.57 4.55
N GLY A 29 1.29 2.01 5.41
CA GLY A 29 0.00 2.61 5.06
C GLY A 29 -1.00 2.44 6.19
N ARG A 30 -1.00 3.41 7.14
CA ARG A 30 -1.82 3.36 8.36
C ARG A 30 -3.29 3.66 8.09
N HIS A 31 -3.56 4.77 7.39
CA HIS A 31 -4.90 5.30 7.14
C HIS A 31 -5.21 5.42 5.65
N ALA A 32 -4.23 5.14 4.81
CA ALA A 32 -4.36 5.20 3.37
C ALA A 32 -3.42 4.20 2.69
N GLY A 33 -3.94 3.49 1.71
CA GLY A 33 -3.28 2.39 1.01
C GLY A 33 -2.46 2.80 -0.22
N TRP A 34 -1.98 4.06 -0.31
CA TRP A 34 -1.26 4.57 -1.48
C TRP A 34 -0.08 3.72 -1.92
N ILE A 35 0.77 3.33 -0.96
CA ILE A 35 1.96 2.51 -1.27
C ILE A 35 1.52 1.12 -1.75
N ALA A 36 0.57 0.50 -1.04
CA ALA A 36 0.05 -0.82 -1.40
C ALA A 36 -0.56 -0.82 -2.80
N THR A 37 -1.41 0.17 -3.12
CA THR A 37 -2.07 0.27 -4.42
C THR A 37 -1.07 0.48 -5.54
N HIS A 38 -0.22 1.50 -5.42
CA HIS A 38 0.74 1.81 -6.50
C HIS A 38 1.80 0.74 -6.68
N ALA A 39 2.40 0.26 -5.59
CA ALA A 39 3.44 -0.78 -5.68
C ALA A 39 2.84 -2.15 -6.05
N GLY A 40 1.62 -2.44 -5.60
CA GLY A 40 0.93 -3.68 -5.96
C GLY A 40 0.54 -3.73 -7.43
N ILE A 41 -0.01 -2.64 -8.01
CA ILE A 41 -0.29 -2.55 -9.44
C ILE A 41 1.02 -2.64 -10.24
N ALA A 42 2.02 -1.83 -9.89
CA ALA A 42 3.29 -1.79 -10.61
C ALA A 42 4.07 -3.10 -10.54
N GLY A 43 4.04 -3.77 -9.39
CA GLY A 43 4.72 -5.05 -9.15
C GLY A 43 3.89 -6.28 -9.50
N GLY A 44 2.70 -6.15 -10.10
CA GLY A 44 1.89 -7.29 -10.55
C GLY A 44 1.35 -8.17 -9.42
N ALA A 45 0.96 -7.56 -8.29
CA ALA A 45 0.37 -8.29 -7.18
C ALA A 45 -0.94 -8.98 -7.59
N THR A 46 -1.23 -10.13 -7.02
CA THR A 46 -2.46 -10.88 -7.24
C THR A 46 -3.64 -10.28 -6.48
N ALA A 47 -3.40 -9.72 -5.31
CA ALA A 47 -4.39 -9.01 -4.51
C ALA A 47 -3.72 -7.83 -3.79
N ILE A 48 -4.46 -6.76 -3.58
CA ILE A 48 -4.02 -5.57 -2.85
C ILE A 48 -5.06 -5.26 -1.77
N LEU A 49 -4.61 -5.24 -0.51
CA LEU A 49 -5.47 -5.02 0.65
C LEU A 49 -5.13 -3.66 1.27
N ILE A 50 -6.12 -2.77 1.35
CA ILE A 50 -5.95 -1.38 1.76
C ILE A 50 -6.89 -1.00 2.92
N PRO A 51 -6.54 0.03 3.72
CA PRO A 51 -7.38 0.45 4.84
C PRO A 51 -8.74 1.01 4.42
N GLU A 52 -8.83 1.58 3.22
CA GLU A 52 -10.05 2.19 2.69
C GLU A 52 -11.15 1.19 2.41
N GLN A 53 -10.79 -0.07 2.15
CA GLN A 53 -11.74 -1.14 1.85
C GLN A 53 -11.45 -2.37 2.72
N PRO A 54 -12.30 -2.67 3.70
CA PRO A 54 -12.21 -3.90 4.46
C PRO A 54 -12.28 -5.13 3.55
N PHE A 55 -11.33 -6.05 3.70
CA PHE A 55 -11.21 -7.24 2.85
C PHE A 55 -11.91 -8.46 3.45
N ASP A 56 -12.34 -9.37 2.58
CA ASP A 56 -12.81 -10.70 2.95
C ASP A 56 -11.72 -11.73 2.63
N ILE A 57 -11.26 -12.46 3.64
CA ILE A 57 -10.18 -13.44 3.46
C ILE A 57 -10.60 -14.59 2.53
N GLU A 58 -11.89 -14.98 2.53
CA GLU A 58 -12.39 -16.02 1.61
C GLU A 58 -12.39 -15.54 0.15
N GLU A 59 -12.70 -14.27 -0.11
CA GLU A 59 -12.59 -13.69 -1.45
C GLU A 59 -11.14 -13.76 -1.94
N VAL A 60 -10.16 -13.41 -1.08
CA VAL A 60 -8.72 -13.53 -1.38
C VAL A 60 -8.34 -14.98 -1.67
N CYS A 61 -8.74 -15.91 -0.80
CA CYS A 61 -8.45 -17.34 -0.98
C CYS A 61 -9.06 -17.89 -2.29
N ASN A 62 -10.28 -17.48 -2.64
CA ASN A 62 -10.93 -17.89 -3.87
C ASN A 62 -10.20 -17.35 -5.12
N LEU A 63 -9.68 -16.13 -5.07
CA LEU A 63 -8.85 -15.57 -6.13
C LEU A 63 -7.56 -16.39 -6.32
N LEU A 64 -6.90 -16.76 -5.22
CA LEU A 64 -5.69 -17.58 -5.24
C LEU A 64 -5.96 -18.98 -5.78
N ARG A 65 -7.07 -19.63 -5.40
CA ARG A 65 -7.49 -20.94 -5.93
C ARG A 65 -7.72 -20.88 -7.45
N LYS A 66 -8.46 -19.87 -7.94
CA LYS A 66 -8.70 -19.68 -9.38
C LYS A 66 -7.41 -19.50 -10.18
N ARG A 67 -6.41 -18.78 -9.62
CA ARG A 67 -5.09 -18.65 -10.26
C ARG A 67 -4.35 -19.99 -10.30
N HIS A 68 -4.38 -20.71 -9.20
CA HIS A 68 -3.75 -22.02 -9.08
C HIS A 68 -4.35 -23.03 -10.08
N GLU A 69 -5.68 -23.07 -10.22
CA GLU A 69 -6.39 -23.90 -11.22
C GLU A 69 -5.99 -23.58 -12.67
N ARG A 70 -5.57 -22.33 -12.93
CA ARG A 70 -5.04 -21.90 -14.23
C ARG A 70 -3.55 -22.18 -14.42
N GLY A 71 -2.92 -22.93 -13.52
CA GLY A 71 -1.49 -23.27 -13.56
C GLY A 71 -0.55 -22.14 -13.11
N ARG A 72 -1.09 -21.11 -12.44
CA ARG A 72 -0.30 -20.01 -11.89
C ARG A 72 -0.18 -20.19 -10.38
N TYR A 73 0.80 -20.96 -9.95
CA TYR A 73 0.95 -21.37 -8.57
C TYR A 73 1.52 -20.26 -7.67
N ALA A 74 2.49 -19.51 -8.15
CA ALA A 74 3.05 -18.36 -7.43
C ALA A 74 2.08 -17.17 -7.42
N SER A 75 1.92 -16.55 -6.27
CA SER A 75 1.05 -15.38 -6.09
C SER A 75 1.62 -14.39 -5.08
N ILE A 76 1.44 -13.10 -5.34
CA ILE A 76 1.82 -12.01 -4.43
C ILE A 76 0.55 -11.33 -3.91
N VAL A 77 0.42 -11.23 -2.60
CA VAL A 77 -0.62 -10.43 -1.93
C VAL A 77 0.06 -9.25 -1.24
N VAL A 78 -0.25 -8.04 -1.67
CA VAL A 78 0.27 -6.81 -1.03
C VAL A 78 -0.75 -6.29 -0.05
N VAL A 79 -0.31 -6.02 1.18
CA VAL A 79 -1.19 -5.53 2.25
C VAL A 79 -0.63 -4.29 2.90
N ALA A 80 -1.44 -3.23 3.02
CA ALA A 80 -1.09 -2.08 3.84
C ALA A 80 -1.20 -2.43 5.33
N GLU A 81 -0.27 -1.95 6.15
CA GLU A 81 -0.22 -2.26 7.61
C GLU A 81 -1.50 -1.90 8.37
N GLY A 82 -2.33 -0.99 7.83
CA GLY A 82 -3.61 -0.57 8.37
C GLY A 82 -4.83 -1.23 7.73
N ALA A 83 -4.66 -2.21 6.84
CA ALA A 83 -5.79 -2.93 6.26
C ALA A 83 -6.51 -3.77 7.33
N GLU A 84 -7.84 -3.75 7.29
CA GLU A 84 -8.68 -4.46 8.25
C GLU A 84 -9.58 -5.49 7.53
N PRO A 85 -9.79 -6.68 8.12
CA PRO A 85 -10.74 -7.64 7.58
C PRO A 85 -12.18 -7.16 7.77
N LYS A 86 -13.11 -7.59 6.92
CA LYS A 86 -14.54 -7.45 7.14
C LYS A 86 -14.94 -8.12 8.46
N ALA A 87 -15.85 -7.50 9.20
CA ALA A 87 -16.29 -8.00 10.50
C ALA A 87 -16.78 -9.45 10.40
N GLY A 88 -16.23 -10.33 11.23
CA GLY A 88 -16.61 -11.74 11.31
C GLY A 88 -15.95 -12.68 10.29
N THR A 89 -15.13 -12.18 9.37
CA THR A 89 -14.43 -13.03 8.38
C THR A 89 -13.07 -13.53 8.86
N MET A 90 -12.44 -12.80 9.76
CA MET A 90 -11.15 -13.16 10.35
C MET A 90 -11.04 -12.52 11.74
N HIS A 91 -10.30 -13.17 12.66
CA HIS A 91 -9.98 -12.53 13.94
C HIS A 91 -9.06 -11.33 13.69
N SER A 92 -9.56 -10.14 14.03
CA SER A 92 -8.74 -8.94 14.11
C SER A 92 -7.71 -9.13 15.22
N ARG A 93 -6.47 -8.73 14.98
CA ARG A 93 -5.42 -8.75 16.01
C ARG A 93 -5.82 -7.83 17.17
N ASP A 94 -5.52 -8.23 18.40
CA ASP A 94 -5.67 -7.35 19.57
C ASP A 94 -4.87 -6.06 19.33
N LYS A 95 -5.54 -4.92 19.47
CA LYS A 95 -4.90 -3.61 19.28
C LYS A 95 -3.89 -3.38 20.41
N VAL A 96 -2.62 -3.54 20.11
CA VAL A 96 -1.53 -3.17 21.02
C VAL A 96 -1.25 -1.68 20.85
N TYR A 97 -1.27 -0.93 21.94
CA TYR A 97 -1.01 0.52 21.93
C TYR A 97 0.46 0.80 22.28
N ASP A 98 1.03 1.83 21.65
CA ASP A 98 2.33 2.37 22.04
C ASP A 98 2.20 3.27 23.31
N GLN A 99 3.34 3.74 23.81
CA GLN A 99 3.39 4.62 25.00
C GLN A 99 2.68 5.97 24.80
N PHE A 100 2.30 6.32 23.59
CA PHE A 100 1.58 7.55 23.22
C PHE A 100 0.10 7.30 22.94
N GLY A 101 -0.40 6.08 23.14
CA GLY A 101 -1.79 5.73 22.90
C GLY A 101 -2.16 5.46 21.44
N HIS A 102 -1.18 5.37 20.54
CA HIS A 102 -1.44 4.98 19.16
C HIS A 102 -1.42 3.46 19.01
N VAL A 103 -2.34 2.94 18.19
CA VAL A 103 -2.32 1.51 17.84
C VAL A 103 -0.98 1.18 17.17
N ARG A 104 -0.25 0.22 17.75
CA ARG A 104 0.96 -0.31 17.15
C ARG A 104 0.56 -1.17 15.95
N LEU A 105 0.79 -0.62 14.75
CA LEU A 105 0.49 -1.29 13.49
C LEU A 105 1.64 -2.21 13.10
N GLY A 106 1.33 -3.16 12.22
CA GLY A 106 2.28 -4.13 11.69
C GLY A 106 1.96 -5.56 12.11
N GLY A 107 2.28 -6.50 11.23
CA GLY A 107 2.04 -7.93 11.41
C GLY A 107 0.65 -8.38 10.97
N VAL A 108 -0.11 -7.56 10.25
CA VAL A 108 -1.34 -8.00 9.59
C VAL A 108 -1.04 -9.07 8.54
N ALA A 109 0.12 -8.98 7.88
CA ALA A 109 0.59 -9.97 6.90
C ALA A 109 0.73 -11.37 7.50
N GLU A 110 1.19 -11.49 8.75
CA GLU A 110 1.30 -12.79 9.45
C GLU A 110 -0.07 -13.44 9.62
N THR A 111 -1.06 -12.66 10.06
CA THR A 111 -2.42 -13.14 10.26
C THR A 111 -3.06 -13.56 8.93
N ILE A 112 -2.86 -12.77 7.87
CA ILE A 112 -3.34 -13.08 6.52
C ILE A 112 -2.63 -14.31 5.96
N ALA A 113 -1.31 -14.42 6.09
CA ALA A 113 -0.55 -15.56 5.61
C ALA A 113 -1.01 -16.87 6.26
N ASN A 114 -1.17 -16.88 7.58
CA ASN A 114 -1.68 -18.04 8.30
C ASN A 114 -3.12 -18.40 7.87
N ALA A 115 -3.98 -17.41 7.65
CA ALA A 115 -5.33 -17.63 7.18
C ALA A 115 -5.35 -18.22 5.76
N ILE A 116 -4.56 -17.68 4.83
CA ILE A 116 -4.43 -18.21 3.47
C ILE A 116 -3.96 -19.66 3.50
N GLU A 117 -2.88 -19.96 4.23
CA GLU A 117 -2.34 -21.31 4.34
C GLU A 117 -3.36 -22.29 4.93
N HIS A 118 -4.10 -21.86 5.97
CA HIS A 118 -5.14 -22.67 6.60
C HIS A 118 -6.32 -22.97 5.65
N HIS A 119 -6.81 -21.96 4.89
CA HIS A 119 -7.99 -22.09 4.04
C HIS A 119 -7.69 -22.72 2.68
N THR A 120 -6.46 -22.60 2.17
CA THR A 120 -6.11 -23.07 0.82
C THR A 120 -5.19 -24.28 0.82
N GLY A 121 -4.41 -24.48 1.87
CA GLY A 121 -3.33 -25.46 1.90
C GLY A 121 -2.08 -25.03 1.12
N PHE A 122 -2.05 -23.82 0.55
CA PHE A 122 -0.90 -23.32 -0.22
C PHE A 122 0.17 -22.83 0.74
N GLU A 123 1.41 -23.25 0.52
CA GLU A 123 2.54 -22.74 1.30
C GLU A 123 2.63 -21.21 1.19
N THR A 124 2.46 -20.54 2.32
CA THR A 124 2.39 -19.08 2.36
C THR A 124 3.51 -18.52 3.25
N ARG A 125 4.19 -17.49 2.78
CA ARG A 125 5.21 -16.77 3.54
C ARG A 125 4.89 -15.29 3.57
N MET A 126 5.30 -14.62 4.64
CA MET A 126 5.13 -13.18 4.76
C MET A 126 6.47 -12.46 4.74
N VAL A 127 6.45 -11.25 4.21
CA VAL A 127 7.57 -10.31 4.22
C VAL A 127 7.08 -8.96 4.73
N LEU A 128 7.70 -8.46 5.78
CA LEU A 128 7.44 -7.14 6.33
C LEU A 128 8.52 -6.18 5.83
N LEU A 129 8.17 -5.24 4.96
CA LEU A 129 9.14 -4.26 4.45
C LEU A 129 9.50 -3.19 5.49
N GLY A 130 8.54 -2.79 6.32
CA GLY A 130 8.78 -1.84 7.41
C GLY A 130 9.47 -0.56 6.97
N HIS A 131 10.40 -0.08 7.79
CA HIS A 131 11.05 1.23 7.61
C HIS A 131 12.05 1.32 6.45
N VAL A 132 12.44 0.21 5.79
CA VAL A 132 13.29 0.27 4.59
C VAL A 132 12.64 1.08 3.47
N GLN A 133 11.30 1.15 3.45
CA GLN A 133 10.52 1.95 2.51
C GLN A 133 10.75 3.46 2.66
N ARG A 134 11.22 3.92 3.83
CA ARG A 134 11.53 5.35 4.09
C ARG A 134 12.95 5.74 3.71
N GLY A 135 13.80 4.75 3.44
CA GLY A 135 15.19 4.96 3.06
C GLY A 135 15.39 4.98 1.56
N GLY A 136 16.66 4.93 1.16
CA GLY A 136 17.07 4.85 -0.24
C GLY A 136 17.23 6.20 -0.93
N THR A 137 17.55 6.14 -2.21
CA THR A 137 17.79 7.31 -3.06
C THR A 137 16.47 7.82 -3.63
N PRO A 138 16.17 9.13 -3.55
CA PRO A 138 15.00 9.72 -4.21
C PRO A 138 15.01 9.45 -5.72
N THR A 139 13.82 9.17 -6.27
CA THR A 139 13.67 9.01 -7.72
C THR A 139 13.89 10.35 -8.46
N ALA A 140 14.03 10.30 -9.79
CA ALA A 140 14.08 11.52 -10.59
C ALA A 140 12.81 12.36 -10.40
N TYR A 141 11.64 11.72 -10.30
CA TYR A 141 10.37 12.39 -10.04
C TYR A 141 10.38 13.12 -8.69
N ASP A 142 10.81 12.47 -7.61
CA ASP A 142 10.92 13.09 -6.27
C ASP A 142 11.80 14.33 -6.29
N ARG A 143 12.95 14.25 -6.97
CA ARG A 143 13.92 15.36 -7.05
C ARG A 143 13.36 16.55 -7.83
N VAL A 144 12.76 16.32 -9.00
CA VAL A 144 12.15 17.37 -9.82
C VAL A 144 10.99 18.01 -9.09
N LEU A 145 10.12 17.22 -8.45
CA LEU A 145 8.97 17.73 -7.70
C LEU A 145 9.43 18.57 -6.50
N SER A 146 10.40 18.09 -5.73
CA SER A 146 10.95 18.82 -4.58
C SER A 146 11.58 20.14 -5.00
N THR A 147 12.29 20.17 -6.14
CA THR A 147 12.86 21.40 -6.70
C THR A 147 11.77 22.40 -7.07
N ARG A 148 10.71 21.94 -7.75
CA ARG A 148 9.54 22.79 -8.11
C ARG A 148 8.87 23.37 -6.87
N TYR A 149 8.66 22.55 -5.83
CA TYR A 149 8.10 23.03 -4.57
C TYR A 149 9.00 24.05 -3.86
N GLY A 150 10.31 23.82 -3.85
CA GLY A 150 11.26 24.75 -3.25
C GLY A 150 11.24 26.13 -3.91
N VAL A 151 11.28 26.18 -5.25
CA VAL A 151 11.17 27.44 -6.01
C VAL A 151 9.84 28.15 -5.70
N ALA A 152 8.71 27.45 -5.82
CA ALA A 152 7.38 28.04 -5.59
C ALA A 152 7.17 28.48 -4.13
N ALA A 153 7.81 27.81 -3.15
CA ALA A 153 7.76 28.23 -1.76
C ALA A 153 8.48 29.57 -1.53
N ILE A 154 9.63 29.80 -2.18
CA ILE A 154 10.33 31.08 -2.12
C ILE A 154 9.55 32.17 -2.84
N ASP A 155 8.94 31.88 -3.98
CA ASP A 155 8.05 32.82 -4.68
C ASP A 155 6.85 33.19 -3.80
N ALA A 156 6.27 32.23 -3.07
CA ALA A 156 5.18 32.48 -2.11
C ALA A 156 5.59 33.46 -0.99
N VAL A 157 6.82 33.35 -0.49
CA VAL A 157 7.39 34.29 0.50
C VAL A 157 7.49 35.70 -0.10
N HIS A 158 8.03 35.84 -1.29
CA HIS A 158 8.16 37.13 -1.97
C HIS A 158 6.80 37.78 -2.28
N LEU A 159 5.79 36.96 -2.59
CA LEU A 159 4.41 37.42 -2.83
C LEU A 159 3.61 37.70 -1.54
N GLY A 160 4.20 37.40 -0.36
CA GLY A 160 3.48 37.54 0.93
C GLY A 160 2.30 36.57 1.10
N ALA A 161 2.34 35.41 0.43
CA ALA A 161 1.27 34.40 0.44
C ALA A 161 1.28 33.56 1.74
N TRP A 162 1.26 34.22 2.88
CA TRP A 162 1.29 33.61 4.20
C TRP A 162 0.03 32.79 4.49
N GLY A 163 0.17 31.74 5.28
CA GLY A 163 -0.94 30.85 5.62
C GLY A 163 -1.36 29.93 4.46
N SER A 164 -0.50 29.78 3.45
CA SER A 164 -0.67 28.85 2.34
C SER A 164 0.43 27.81 2.27
N MET A 165 0.17 26.74 1.57
CA MET A 165 1.08 25.65 1.28
C MET A 165 1.23 25.54 -0.25
N VAL A 166 2.46 25.30 -0.73
CA VAL A 166 2.65 24.91 -2.14
C VAL A 166 2.17 23.47 -2.34
N SER A 167 1.36 23.26 -3.34
CA SER A 167 0.80 21.95 -3.67
C SER A 167 0.74 21.74 -5.18
N MET A 168 0.64 20.50 -5.61
CA MET A 168 0.50 20.16 -7.03
C MET A 168 -0.96 19.82 -7.34
N ARG A 169 -1.55 20.51 -8.32
CA ARG A 169 -2.83 20.15 -8.93
C ARG A 169 -2.61 19.84 -10.40
N CYS A 170 -2.93 18.60 -10.79
CA CYS A 170 -2.53 18.05 -12.09
C CYS A 170 -1.01 18.21 -12.30
N ASN A 171 -0.56 19.09 -13.18
CA ASN A 171 0.87 19.33 -13.44
C ASN A 171 1.34 20.75 -13.05
N GLU A 172 0.51 21.51 -12.33
CA GLU A 172 0.81 22.87 -11.91
C GLU A 172 1.07 22.95 -10.40
N ILE A 173 2.00 23.82 -10.01
CA ILE A 173 2.19 24.16 -8.59
C ILE A 173 1.27 25.34 -8.27
N VAL A 174 0.46 25.17 -7.24
CA VAL A 174 -0.51 26.16 -6.78
C VAL A 174 -0.33 26.44 -5.28
N HIS A 175 -0.81 27.60 -4.82
CA HIS A 175 -0.88 27.93 -3.40
C HIS A 175 -2.25 27.51 -2.85
N THR A 176 -2.24 26.58 -1.89
CA THR A 176 -3.47 26.10 -1.23
C THR A 176 -3.51 26.66 0.20
N PRO A 177 -4.59 27.35 0.61
CA PRO A 177 -4.72 27.83 1.98
C PRO A 177 -4.59 26.67 2.99
N LEU A 178 -3.83 26.86 4.07
CA LEU A 178 -3.63 25.80 5.08
C LEU A 178 -4.94 25.32 5.70
N ARG A 179 -5.93 26.20 5.88
CA ARG A 179 -7.27 25.83 6.40
C ARG A 179 -7.97 24.77 5.52
N ASP A 180 -7.66 24.73 4.23
CA ASP A 180 -8.28 23.80 3.28
C ASP A 180 -7.55 22.43 3.28
N THR A 181 -6.42 22.32 3.99
CA THR A 181 -5.58 21.11 4.03
C THR A 181 -5.71 20.30 5.32
N VAL A 182 -6.34 20.85 6.35
CA VAL A 182 -6.44 20.23 7.69
C VAL A 182 -7.71 19.38 7.89
N GLY A 183 -8.52 19.19 6.86
CA GLY A 183 -9.85 18.55 6.96
C GLY A 183 -9.87 17.04 6.91
N GLY A 184 -8.74 16.34 6.73
CA GLY A 184 -8.70 14.88 6.66
C GLY A 184 -7.49 14.31 5.90
N THR A 185 -7.31 13.00 6.01
CA THR A 185 -6.29 12.27 5.25
C THR A 185 -6.78 12.04 3.82
N ARG A 186 -5.94 12.35 2.84
CA ARG A 186 -6.22 12.00 1.44
C ARG A 186 -6.09 10.49 1.27
N THR A 187 -7.21 9.83 1.02
CA THR A 187 -7.30 8.39 0.77
C THR A 187 -7.02 8.04 -0.69
N VAL A 188 -6.85 6.75 -0.97
CA VAL A 188 -6.69 6.23 -2.32
C VAL A 188 -7.93 6.55 -3.16
N ASP A 189 -7.71 6.87 -4.43
CA ASP A 189 -8.80 6.99 -5.39
C ASP A 189 -9.42 5.60 -5.62
N MET A 190 -10.64 5.42 -5.12
CA MET A 190 -11.34 4.13 -5.23
C MET A 190 -11.69 3.76 -6.68
N HIS A 191 -11.77 4.74 -7.59
CA HIS A 191 -11.89 4.46 -9.02
C HIS A 191 -10.64 3.74 -9.55
N LEU A 192 -9.44 4.25 -9.21
CA LEU A 192 -8.19 3.56 -9.55
C LEU A 192 -8.14 2.14 -8.94
N TYR A 193 -8.61 1.98 -7.70
CA TYR A 193 -8.61 0.70 -7.03
C TYR A 193 -9.55 -0.31 -7.72
N HIS A 194 -10.82 0.06 -7.95
CA HIS A 194 -11.80 -0.85 -8.53
C HIS A 194 -11.60 -1.10 -10.04
N GLU A 195 -11.26 -0.08 -10.80
CA GLU A 195 -11.16 -0.24 -12.27
C GLU A 195 -9.82 -0.78 -12.75
N VAL A 196 -8.75 -0.59 -11.96
CA VAL A 196 -7.43 -1.06 -12.36
C VAL A 196 -6.96 -2.21 -11.46
N ALA A 197 -6.94 -2.01 -10.14
CA ALA A 197 -6.39 -3.02 -9.24
C ALA A 197 -7.23 -4.30 -9.24
N GLU A 198 -8.54 -4.21 -9.01
CA GLU A 198 -9.42 -5.39 -8.96
C GLU A 198 -9.56 -6.09 -10.33
N VAL A 199 -9.61 -5.34 -11.43
CA VAL A 199 -9.72 -5.90 -12.78
C VAL A 199 -8.44 -6.62 -13.19
N PHE A 200 -7.27 -6.09 -12.81
CA PHE A 200 -5.98 -6.67 -13.14
C PHE A 200 -5.73 -7.99 -12.42
N PHE A 201 -6.34 -8.20 -11.25
CA PHE A 201 -6.17 -9.39 -10.41
C PHE A 201 -7.15 -10.53 -10.73
N GLY A 202 -8.22 -10.27 -11.47
CA GLY A 202 -9.33 -11.19 -11.77
C GLY A 202 -9.03 -12.34 -12.80
#